data_3784d312b01cfbc3e27eb2c81dd00e0e
#
_entry.id   3784d312b01cfbc3e27eb2c81dd00e0e
#
_cell.length_a   1.000
_cell.length_b   1.000
_cell.length_c   1.000
_cell.angle_alpha   90.00
_cell.angle_beta   90.00
_cell.angle_gamma   90.00
#
_symmetry.space_group_name_H-M   'P 1'
#
loop_
_entity.id
_entity.type
_entity.pdbx_description
1 polymer ?
#
loop_
_entity_poly.entity_id
_entity_poly.type
_entity_poly.pdbx_seq_one_letter_code
_entity_poly.pdbx_strand_id
1 'polypeptide(L)'
;MRIENRMQLQLWREECKEKRQKENCCILVCGGTGCLAGGSDKIYARLKELTSNMDHVTVKIGEEIAHVGLKMSGCHGFCEMGPLVRIEPYNYLYLKVKLEDCEEIFEKTILHGEPVTRLMYEDNGHVYQTQEEIPFYAKQTRLVLRNCGHIDAEHIEDAMAVGAYESFEKAVFEMTPEAVIKTVTDAGLRGRGGAGFPAGRKWSQVASQPEKIRYVVCNGDEGDPGAFMDRSVMEGDPHRMIEGMMLAAYAVQEGYIYVRAEYPLAVRRLQIAIAQAEEKGLLGDNILGTGFSFKLHINRGAGAFVCGEGSALTASIEGKRGMPRVKPPRTVEQGLWEKPTVLNNVETYANIPMIIKNGADWYSRIGTPQSPGTKAFALTGNVKNTGLIEVPMGISLREIIFDIGGGIKDDKGFKAVQIGGPSGGCLVESQLDSKMDFDSLSKIGAMIGSGGLVVMDEDTCMVEVARFFMNFTQRESCGKCVPCREGTKRMLEILERIVAGNGEMSDLDELEELADMIENTALCGLGKSAPKPVVSTIHAFRKEYEEHIIDKKCRAGVCSNLRVFKIDPEKCKGCSKCAKNCPVNAITGKIKSPFTIDNSKCIKCGSCIDNCPFGAVYTE
;
A
#
# COMPACT_ATOMS: atom_id res chain seq x y z
N MET A 1 -20.84 1.29 29.08
CA MET A 1 -22.24 0.77 29.05
C MET A 1 -22.39 -0.05 27.77
N ARG A 2 -22.96 -1.25 27.88
CA ARG A 2 -23.27 -2.10 26.71
C ARG A 2 -24.52 -1.55 26.00
N ILE A 3 -24.50 -1.52 24.69
CA ILE A 3 -25.60 -1.04 23.84
C ILE A 3 -26.45 -2.24 23.45
N GLU A 4 -27.74 -2.22 23.80
CA GLU A 4 -28.61 -3.38 23.65
C GLU A 4 -29.68 -3.20 22.56
N ASN A 5 -29.88 -1.98 22.08
CA ASN A 5 -30.89 -1.67 21.08
C ASN A 5 -30.54 -0.45 20.22
N ARG A 6 -31.34 -0.25 19.15
CA ARG A 6 -31.18 0.83 18.17
C ARG A 6 -31.17 2.22 18.83
N MET A 7 -32.07 2.50 19.76
CA MET A 7 -32.18 3.83 20.36
C MET A 7 -30.93 4.19 21.18
N GLN A 8 -30.39 3.24 21.94
CA GLN A 8 -29.15 3.45 22.69
C GLN A 8 -27.96 3.70 21.77
N LEU A 9 -27.88 3.00 20.62
CA LEU A 9 -26.84 3.22 19.63
C LEU A 9 -26.91 4.64 19.04
N GLN A 10 -28.11 5.09 18.71
CA GLN A 10 -28.32 6.43 18.15
C GLN A 10 -27.98 7.52 19.16
N LEU A 11 -28.44 7.39 20.41
CA LEU A 11 -28.11 8.33 21.49
C LEU A 11 -26.59 8.41 21.70
N TRP A 12 -25.92 7.27 21.83
CA TRP A 12 -24.47 7.26 22.01
C TRP A 12 -23.73 7.89 20.83
N ARG A 13 -24.19 7.66 19.60
CA ARG A 13 -23.60 8.30 18.41
C ARG A 13 -23.74 9.82 18.47
N GLU A 14 -24.89 10.33 18.87
CA GLU A 14 -25.08 11.77 19.02
C GLU A 14 -24.22 12.35 20.16
N GLU A 15 -24.09 11.67 21.28
CA GLU A 15 -23.16 12.06 22.35
C GLU A 15 -21.71 12.14 21.85
N CYS A 16 -21.28 11.16 21.05
CA CYS A 16 -19.94 11.18 20.46
C CYS A 16 -19.75 12.36 19.48
N LYS A 17 -20.77 12.68 18.66
CA LYS A 17 -20.75 13.83 17.75
C LYS A 17 -20.66 15.15 18.51
N GLU A 18 -21.50 15.31 19.55
CA GLU A 18 -21.49 16.52 20.39
C GLU A 18 -20.16 16.70 21.10
N LYS A 19 -19.57 15.59 21.62
CA LYS A 19 -18.26 15.65 22.24
C LYS A 19 -17.19 16.11 21.27
N ARG A 20 -17.19 15.58 20.04
CA ARG A 20 -16.24 15.99 18.98
C ARG A 20 -16.45 17.45 18.57
N GLN A 21 -17.68 17.94 18.50
CA GLN A 21 -17.99 19.34 18.16
C GLN A 21 -17.54 20.32 19.25
N LYS A 22 -17.45 19.89 20.51
CA LYS A 22 -16.91 20.70 21.62
C LYS A 22 -15.39 20.84 21.60
N GLU A 23 -14.69 20.01 20.81
CA GLU A 23 -13.27 20.15 20.56
C GLU A 23 -13.05 21.25 19.51
N ASN A 24 -13.03 22.53 19.93
CA ASN A 24 -12.90 23.68 19.01
C ASN A 24 -11.52 23.74 18.33
N CYS A 25 -10.50 23.10 18.92
CA CYS A 25 -9.19 22.90 18.33
C CYS A 25 -8.76 21.44 18.53
N CYS A 26 -8.29 20.79 17.49
CA CYS A 26 -7.81 19.41 17.56
C CYS A 26 -6.48 19.27 16.83
N ILE A 27 -5.51 18.72 17.54
CA ILE A 27 -4.19 18.38 17.02
C ILE A 27 -4.20 16.92 16.62
N LEU A 28 -4.02 16.62 15.34
CA LEU A 28 -3.99 15.28 14.77
C LEU A 28 -2.56 14.93 14.36
N VAL A 29 -1.89 14.10 15.15
CA VAL A 29 -0.54 13.61 14.85
C VAL A 29 -0.64 12.31 14.07
N CYS A 30 0.04 12.21 12.94
CA CYS A 30 0.01 10.99 12.13
C CYS A 30 0.68 9.83 12.86
N GLY A 31 -0.11 8.82 13.20
CA GLY A 31 0.31 7.57 13.84
C GLY A 31 0.38 6.38 12.88
N GLY A 32 0.56 6.61 11.59
CA GLY A 32 0.89 5.54 10.64
C GLY A 32 2.33 5.05 10.82
N THR A 33 2.59 3.79 10.46
CA THR A 33 3.88 3.12 10.69
C THR A 33 5.09 3.94 10.24
N GLY A 34 5.04 4.64 9.09
CA GLY A 34 6.16 5.47 8.59
C GLY A 34 6.43 6.69 9.48
N CYS A 35 5.39 7.40 9.91
CA CYS A 35 5.52 8.57 10.79
C CYS A 35 5.98 8.16 12.20
N LEU A 36 5.51 7.02 12.72
CA LEU A 36 6.00 6.48 14.00
C LEU A 36 7.49 6.15 13.94
N ALA A 37 7.96 5.55 12.84
CA ALA A 37 9.38 5.32 12.62
C ALA A 37 10.19 6.64 12.53
N GLY A 38 9.56 7.74 12.08
CA GLY A 38 10.10 9.09 12.07
C GLY A 38 9.98 9.84 13.40
N GLY A 39 9.45 9.23 14.47
CA GLY A 39 9.37 9.82 15.81
C GLY A 39 8.10 10.61 16.11
N SER A 40 7.00 10.36 15.39
CA SER A 40 5.71 11.04 15.66
C SER A 40 5.11 10.72 17.04
N ASP A 41 5.49 9.60 17.64
CA ASP A 41 5.17 9.26 19.03
C ASP A 41 5.77 10.25 20.03
N LYS A 42 7.02 10.68 19.79
CA LYS A 42 7.70 11.70 20.61
C LYS A 42 7.07 13.08 20.42
N ILE A 43 6.71 13.43 19.19
CA ILE A 43 5.99 14.67 18.87
C ILE A 43 4.64 14.67 19.61
N TYR A 44 3.89 13.57 19.55
CA TYR A 44 2.63 13.43 20.29
C TYR A 44 2.84 13.59 21.80
N ALA A 45 3.84 12.93 22.37
CA ALA A 45 4.15 13.03 23.80
C ALA A 45 4.48 14.46 24.20
N ARG A 46 5.27 15.19 23.39
CA ARG A 46 5.64 16.58 23.66
C ARG A 46 4.45 17.53 23.55
N LEU A 47 3.64 17.39 22.51
CA LEU A 47 2.40 18.18 22.37
C LEU A 47 1.42 17.90 23.51
N LYS A 48 1.33 16.64 23.97
CA LYS A 48 0.53 16.27 25.14
C LYS A 48 1.00 16.96 26.42
N GLU A 49 2.31 17.04 26.63
CA GLU A 49 2.90 17.76 27.77
C GLU A 49 2.57 19.26 27.72
N LEU A 50 2.72 19.88 26.55
CA LEU A 50 2.41 21.31 26.35
C LEU A 50 0.92 21.60 26.56
N THR A 51 0.02 20.74 26.04
CA THR A 51 -1.43 20.92 26.18
C THR A 51 -1.97 20.54 27.56
N SER A 52 -1.33 19.62 28.30
CA SER A 52 -1.77 19.21 29.65
C SER A 52 -1.68 20.35 30.68
N ASN A 53 -0.85 21.35 30.45
CA ASN A 53 -0.72 22.52 31.32
C ASN A 53 -1.80 23.59 31.03
N MET A 54 -2.70 23.34 30.06
CA MET A 54 -3.71 24.31 29.61
C MET A 54 -4.99 24.31 30.45
N ASP A 55 -5.16 23.43 31.44
CA ASP A 55 -6.29 23.47 32.37
C ASP A 55 -6.44 24.83 33.10
N HIS A 56 -5.43 25.69 32.97
CA HIS A 56 -5.39 27.06 33.50
C HIS A 56 -5.22 28.15 32.42
N VAL A 57 -5.10 27.80 31.14
CA VAL A 57 -4.94 28.75 30.04
C VAL A 57 -6.17 28.73 29.15
N THR A 58 -6.96 29.79 29.25
CA THR A 58 -8.12 30.00 28.37
C THR A 58 -7.60 30.42 26.98
N VAL A 59 -7.63 29.54 26.03
CA VAL A 59 -7.32 29.84 24.62
C VAL A 59 -8.58 30.45 24.00
N LYS A 60 -8.51 31.72 23.61
CA LYS A 60 -9.57 32.36 22.84
C LYS A 60 -9.39 32.07 21.35
N ILE A 61 -10.18 31.16 20.81
CA ILE A 61 -10.38 31.04 19.38
C ILE A 61 -11.70 31.77 19.08
N GLY A 62 -11.60 32.99 18.59
CA GLY A 62 -12.75 33.90 18.60
C GLY A 62 -13.02 34.37 20.04
N GLU A 63 -14.28 34.46 20.45
CA GLU A 63 -14.64 34.86 21.81
C GLU A 63 -14.98 33.67 22.75
N GLU A 64 -14.75 32.41 22.32
CA GLU A 64 -15.12 31.20 23.07
C GLU A 64 -13.90 30.51 23.71
N ILE A 65 -14.13 29.86 24.87
CA ILE A 65 -13.15 29.02 25.54
C ILE A 65 -13.02 27.71 24.73
N ALA A 66 -11.82 27.44 24.20
CA ALA A 66 -11.57 26.26 23.39
C ALA A 66 -11.01 25.11 24.22
N HIS A 67 -11.58 23.92 24.05
CA HIS A 67 -10.96 22.68 24.48
C HIS A 67 -10.04 22.15 23.35
N VAL A 68 -8.76 21.95 23.68
CA VAL A 68 -7.78 21.39 22.73
C VAL A 68 -7.79 19.87 22.82
N GLY A 69 -8.21 19.23 21.76
CA GLY A 69 -8.08 17.78 21.59
C GLY A 69 -6.71 17.42 21.03
N LEU A 70 -6.14 16.30 21.46
CA LEU A 70 -4.91 15.74 20.88
C LEU A 70 -5.13 14.26 20.57
N LYS A 71 -4.93 13.89 19.31
CA LYS A 71 -5.26 12.56 18.79
C LYS A 71 -4.09 11.96 18.01
N MET A 72 -3.86 10.65 18.21
CA MET A 72 -2.97 9.85 17.36
C MET A 72 -3.80 9.27 16.22
N SER A 73 -3.79 9.94 15.09
CA SER A 73 -4.60 9.58 13.93
C SER A 73 -4.00 8.39 13.14
N GLY A 74 -4.77 7.86 12.20
CA GLY A 74 -4.26 6.98 11.15
C GLY A 74 -3.32 7.68 10.16
N CYS A 75 -2.84 6.94 9.18
CA CYS A 75 -1.94 7.47 8.15
C CYS A 75 -2.64 8.55 7.31
N HIS A 76 -2.07 9.75 7.21
CA HIS A 76 -2.58 10.83 6.37
C HIS A 76 -2.35 10.57 4.87
N GLY A 77 -1.42 9.68 4.53
CA GLY A 77 -1.13 9.26 3.15
C GLY A 77 0.09 9.90 2.53
N PHE A 78 0.58 11.04 2.98
CA PHE A 78 1.74 11.74 2.41
C PHE A 78 3.05 11.29 3.06
N CYS A 79 3.43 10.03 2.82
CA CYS A 79 4.42 9.32 3.63
C CYS A 79 5.83 9.91 3.58
N GLU A 80 6.31 10.41 2.45
CA GLU A 80 7.64 11.02 2.32
C GLU A 80 7.76 12.36 3.06
N MET A 81 6.62 12.99 3.35
CA MET A 81 6.55 14.27 4.06
C MET A 81 6.30 14.11 5.56
N GLY A 82 6.34 12.88 6.09
CA GLY A 82 6.19 12.63 7.53
C GLY A 82 7.42 13.00 8.34
N PRO A 83 7.27 13.17 9.67
CA PRO A 83 6.05 13.17 10.46
C PRO A 83 5.09 14.32 10.13
N LEU A 84 3.77 14.01 10.14
CA LEU A 84 2.72 14.96 9.80
C LEU A 84 1.92 15.35 11.04
N VAL A 85 1.60 16.64 11.15
CA VAL A 85 0.70 17.18 12.17
C VAL A 85 -0.35 18.06 11.50
N ARG A 86 -1.63 17.75 11.72
CA ARG A 86 -2.77 18.54 11.23
C ARG A 86 -3.44 19.26 12.38
N ILE A 87 -3.83 20.51 12.16
CA ILE A 87 -4.50 21.33 13.17
C ILE A 87 -5.88 21.75 12.66
N GLU A 88 -6.93 21.28 13.32
CA GLU A 88 -8.30 21.73 13.11
C GLU A 88 -8.64 22.86 14.11
N PRO A 89 -9.47 23.86 13.76
CA PRO A 89 -10.29 23.97 12.55
C PRO A 89 -9.62 24.63 11.35
N TYR A 90 -8.35 25.02 11.47
CA TYR A 90 -7.62 25.73 10.39
C TYR A 90 -7.29 24.86 9.21
N ASN A 91 -7.36 23.53 9.36
CA ASN A 91 -6.94 22.52 8.37
C ASN A 91 -5.46 22.63 7.97
N TYR A 92 -4.64 23.33 8.79
CA TYR A 92 -3.20 23.43 8.54
C TYR A 92 -2.57 22.05 8.57
N LEU A 93 -1.74 21.73 7.56
CA LEU A 93 -0.96 20.51 7.53
C LEU A 93 0.53 20.82 7.59
N TYR A 94 1.15 20.46 8.71
CA TYR A 94 2.59 20.58 8.93
C TYR A 94 3.32 19.31 8.55
N LEU A 95 4.42 19.46 7.82
CA LEU A 95 5.22 18.41 7.20
C LEU A 95 6.59 18.33 7.85
N LYS A 96 7.18 17.12 7.88
CA LYS A 96 8.54 16.87 8.39
C LYS A 96 8.76 17.46 9.77
N VAL A 97 7.71 17.44 10.59
CA VAL A 97 7.71 18.01 11.93
C VAL A 97 8.72 17.27 12.81
N LYS A 98 9.51 18.03 13.54
CA LYS A 98 10.49 17.55 14.51
C LYS A 98 10.06 17.88 15.93
N LEU A 99 10.73 17.26 16.90
CA LEU A 99 10.45 17.51 18.32
C LEU A 99 10.64 19.00 18.70
N GLU A 100 11.63 19.65 18.12
CA GLU A 100 11.96 21.07 18.32
C GLU A 100 10.91 22.04 17.75
N ASP A 101 10.03 21.58 16.87
CA ASP A 101 8.97 22.39 16.27
C ASP A 101 7.72 22.47 17.16
N CYS A 102 7.59 21.57 18.16
CA CYS A 102 6.37 21.44 18.96
C CYS A 102 6.03 22.73 19.71
N GLU A 103 7.05 23.44 20.29
CA GLU A 103 6.86 24.69 20.99
C GLU A 103 6.36 25.79 20.05
N GLU A 104 6.94 25.90 18.86
CA GLU A 104 6.50 26.91 17.88
C GLU A 104 5.08 26.64 17.37
N ILE A 105 4.73 25.36 17.11
CA ILE A 105 3.37 24.97 16.75
C ILE A 105 2.40 25.32 17.86
N PHE A 106 2.77 25.02 19.11
CA PHE A 106 1.94 25.32 20.27
C PHE A 106 1.73 26.83 20.43
N GLU A 107 2.81 27.61 20.46
CA GLU A 107 2.74 29.05 20.70
C GLU A 107 2.01 29.80 19.55
N LYS A 108 2.43 29.56 18.29
CA LYS A 108 1.84 30.29 17.15
C LYS A 108 0.46 29.78 16.78
N THR A 109 0.32 28.45 16.60
CA THR A 109 -0.93 27.93 16.03
C THR A 109 -1.98 27.64 17.09
N ILE A 110 -1.61 26.96 18.17
CA ILE A 110 -2.63 26.57 19.17
C ILE A 110 -3.08 27.78 19.99
N LEU A 111 -2.15 28.65 20.42
CA LEU A 111 -2.49 29.81 21.23
C LEU A 111 -2.99 31.02 20.41
N HIS A 112 -2.47 31.25 19.20
CA HIS A 112 -2.73 32.46 18.44
C HIS A 112 -3.41 32.23 17.09
N GLY A 113 -3.56 30.98 16.62
CA GLY A 113 -4.17 30.67 15.32
C GLY A 113 -3.28 30.98 14.11
N GLU A 114 -2.03 31.33 14.34
CA GLU A 114 -1.09 31.71 13.28
C GLU A 114 -0.40 30.49 12.67
N PRO A 115 -0.25 30.44 11.33
CA PRO A 115 0.41 29.30 10.68
C PRO A 115 1.93 29.33 10.87
N VAL A 116 2.54 28.17 11.02
CA VAL A 116 4.00 27.96 10.95
C VAL A 116 4.38 27.66 9.51
N THR A 117 4.51 28.71 8.68
CA THR A 117 4.64 28.59 7.22
C THR A 117 5.82 27.75 6.74
N ARG A 118 6.96 27.73 7.49
CA ARG A 118 8.15 26.91 7.15
C ARG A 118 7.89 25.39 7.22
N LEU A 119 6.82 24.96 7.90
CA LEU A 119 6.42 23.57 8.03
C LEU A 119 5.34 23.17 7.02
N MET A 120 4.87 24.11 6.19
CA MET A 120 3.85 23.85 5.18
C MET A 120 4.47 23.33 3.88
N TYR A 121 3.62 22.75 3.03
CA TYR A 121 4.02 22.29 1.70
C TYR A 121 4.29 23.48 0.80
N GLU A 122 5.45 23.48 0.15
CA GLU A 122 5.84 24.49 -0.84
C GLU A 122 6.15 23.83 -2.17
N ASP A 123 5.61 24.36 -3.24
CA ASP A 123 5.96 23.96 -4.62
C ASP A 123 6.01 25.20 -5.50
N ASN A 124 7.10 25.36 -6.25
CA ASN A 124 7.34 26.48 -7.18
C ASN A 124 7.15 27.87 -6.53
N GLY A 125 7.53 28.03 -5.25
CA GLY A 125 7.41 29.29 -4.51
C GLY A 125 5.99 29.58 -3.99
N HIS A 126 5.04 28.67 -4.16
CA HIS A 126 3.72 28.75 -3.57
C HIS A 126 3.61 27.87 -2.32
N VAL A 127 3.19 28.48 -1.20
CA VAL A 127 2.96 27.78 0.06
C VAL A 127 1.49 27.42 0.20
N TYR A 128 1.20 26.13 0.37
CA TYR A 128 -0.14 25.60 0.56
C TYR A 128 -0.43 25.48 2.05
N GLN A 129 -1.45 26.17 2.53
CA GLN A 129 -1.74 26.22 3.97
C GLN A 129 -2.57 25.03 4.43
N THR A 130 -3.55 24.63 3.65
CA THR A 130 -4.48 23.56 4.03
C THR A 130 -4.17 22.25 3.29
N GLN A 131 -4.52 21.15 3.91
CA GLN A 131 -4.34 19.81 3.30
C GLN A 131 -5.07 19.71 1.96
N GLU A 132 -6.25 20.30 1.86
CA GLU A 132 -7.14 20.22 0.71
C GLU A 132 -6.59 20.97 -0.50
N GLU A 133 -5.76 21.99 -0.29
CA GLU A 133 -5.14 22.79 -1.36
C GLU A 133 -3.92 22.08 -1.97
N ILE A 134 -3.23 21.23 -1.22
CA ILE A 134 -2.02 20.53 -1.70
C ILE A 134 -2.38 19.65 -2.91
N PRO A 135 -1.69 19.79 -4.07
CA PRO A 135 -2.00 19.03 -5.29
C PRO A 135 -2.09 17.52 -5.08
N PHE A 136 -1.26 16.99 -4.19
CA PHE A 136 -1.28 15.58 -3.80
C PHE A 136 -2.65 15.14 -3.26
N TYR A 137 -3.36 15.98 -2.52
CA TYR A 137 -4.68 15.67 -1.95
C TYR A 137 -5.84 16.15 -2.81
N ALA A 138 -5.71 17.33 -3.44
CA ALA A 138 -6.80 18.02 -4.14
C ALA A 138 -7.46 17.19 -5.25
N LYS A 139 -6.71 16.31 -5.90
CA LYS A 139 -7.19 15.45 -7.00
C LYS A 139 -7.62 14.06 -6.55
N GLN A 140 -7.57 13.76 -5.25
CA GLN A 140 -8.02 12.48 -4.70
C GLN A 140 -9.53 12.49 -4.41
N THR A 141 -10.13 11.31 -4.48
CA THR A 141 -11.48 11.03 -3.99
C THR A 141 -11.38 9.95 -2.93
N ARG A 142 -11.32 10.37 -1.67
CA ARG A 142 -11.09 9.47 -0.55
C ARG A 142 -12.41 8.96 0.02
N LEU A 143 -12.77 7.73 -0.28
CA LEU A 143 -13.93 7.03 0.28
C LEU A 143 -13.51 6.08 1.42
N VAL A 144 -12.61 5.16 1.12
CA VAL A 144 -12.07 4.20 2.09
C VAL A 144 -11.12 4.89 3.06
N LEU A 145 -10.29 5.79 2.56
CA LEU A 145 -9.30 6.53 3.34
C LEU A 145 -9.83 7.83 3.96
N ARG A 146 -11.14 8.12 3.85
CA ARG A 146 -11.73 9.41 4.27
C ARG A 146 -11.50 9.76 5.73
N ASN A 147 -11.46 8.78 6.61
CA ASN A 147 -11.26 8.99 8.04
C ASN A 147 -9.78 8.89 8.46
N CYS A 148 -8.91 8.32 7.58
CA CYS A 148 -7.49 8.21 7.84
C CYS A 148 -6.86 9.61 7.94
N GLY A 149 -6.24 9.92 9.09
CA GLY A 149 -5.72 11.25 9.38
C GLY A 149 -6.70 12.20 10.05
N HIS A 150 -7.98 11.79 10.26
CA HIS A 150 -9.02 12.64 10.82
C HIS A 150 -9.63 12.14 12.13
N ILE A 151 -9.41 10.87 12.50
CA ILE A 151 -9.92 10.27 13.72
C ILE A 151 -8.79 9.65 14.53
N ASP A 152 -8.99 9.50 15.84
CA ASP A 152 -8.17 8.63 16.67
C ASP A 152 -8.55 7.18 16.38
N ALA A 153 -7.60 6.42 15.83
CA ALA A 153 -7.84 5.03 15.43
C ALA A 153 -7.93 4.05 16.62
N GLU A 154 -7.57 4.49 17.82
CA GLU A 154 -7.58 3.68 19.05
C GLU A 154 -8.81 3.98 19.94
N HIS A 155 -9.74 4.87 19.51
CA HIS A 155 -10.93 5.25 20.24
C HIS A 155 -12.20 5.08 19.39
N ILE A 156 -13.06 4.14 19.76
CA ILE A 156 -14.31 3.85 19.04
C ILE A 156 -15.27 5.06 19.02
N GLU A 157 -15.20 5.94 20.02
CA GLU A 157 -16.01 7.15 20.11
C GLU A 157 -15.74 8.09 18.92
N ASP A 158 -14.49 8.20 18.48
CA ASP A 158 -14.12 8.99 17.30
C ASP A 158 -14.68 8.38 16.01
N ALA A 159 -14.63 7.06 15.88
CA ALA A 159 -15.25 6.36 14.75
C ALA A 159 -16.77 6.53 14.75
N MET A 160 -17.42 6.45 15.93
CA MET A 160 -18.87 6.69 16.10
C MET A 160 -19.25 8.12 15.70
N ALA A 161 -18.46 9.11 16.10
CA ALA A 161 -18.72 10.51 15.78
C ALA A 161 -18.73 10.79 14.27
N VAL A 162 -17.98 10.00 13.46
CA VAL A 162 -17.96 10.11 11.99
C VAL A 162 -18.89 9.11 11.29
N GLY A 163 -19.75 8.39 12.04
CA GLY A 163 -20.81 7.55 11.52
C GLY A 163 -20.46 6.07 11.34
N ALA A 164 -19.51 5.53 12.11
CA ALA A 164 -19.30 4.09 12.14
C ALA A 164 -20.57 3.36 12.64
N TYR A 165 -20.79 2.16 12.11
CA TYR A 165 -21.92 1.27 12.38
C TYR A 165 -23.31 1.81 12.00
N GLU A 166 -23.42 2.97 11.31
CA GLU A 166 -24.70 3.45 10.76
C GLU A 166 -25.24 2.52 9.68
N SER A 167 -24.37 1.99 8.86
CA SER A 167 -24.74 1.08 7.77
C SER A 167 -25.16 -0.29 8.30
N PHE A 168 -24.47 -0.77 9.33
CA PHE A 168 -24.86 -1.99 10.02
C PHE A 168 -26.22 -1.82 10.72
N GLU A 169 -26.45 -0.71 11.44
CA GLU A 169 -27.75 -0.38 12.03
C GLU A 169 -28.86 -0.42 10.97
N LYS A 170 -28.67 0.28 9.85
CA LYS A 170 -29.62 0.28 8.74
C LYS A 170 -29.90 -1.14 8.23
N ALA A 171 -28.85 -1.94 8.05
CA ALA A 171 -28.98 -3.30 7.52
C ALA A 171 -29.81 -4.20 8.45
N VAL A 172 -29.52 -4.23 9.75
CA VAL A 172 -30.18 -5.18 10.66
C VAL A 172 -31.59 -4.79 11.05
N PHE A 173 -31.97 -3.50 10.93
CA PHE A 173 -33.32 -3.04 11.27
C PHE A 173 -34.22 -2.78 10.05
N GLU A 174 -33.64 -2.55 8.86
CA GLU A 174 -34.41 -2.09 7.69
C GLU A 174 -34.22 -2.95 6.44
N MET A 175 -33.27 -3.91 6.46
CA MET A 175 -32.96 -4.71 5.27
C MET A 175 -32.96 -6.20 5.62
N THR A 176 -33.22 -7.04 4.60
CA THR A 176 -32.96 -8.47 4.70
C THR A 176 -31.53 -8.79 4.24
N PRO A 177 -30.97 -9.96 4.61
CA PRO A 177 -29.66 -10.39 4.08
C PRO A 177 -29.58 -10.36 2.55
N GLU A 178 -30.65 -10.77 1.86
CA GLU A 178 -30.74 -10.77 0.39
C GLU A 178 -30.73 -9.34 -0.16
N ALA A 179 -31.38 -8.39 0.52
CA ALA A 179 -31.36 -6.97 0.12
C ALA A 179 -29.95 -6.35 0.27
N VAL A 180 -29.21 -6.72 1.31
CA VAL A 180 -27.82 -6.31 1.49
C VAL A 180 -26.96 -6.86 0.34
N ILE A 181 -27.05 -8.17 0.05
CA ILE A 181 -26.32 -8.80 -1.05
C ILE A 181 -26.70 -8.16 -2.40
N LYS A 182 -27.98 -7.89 -2.62
CA LYS A 182 -28.46 -7.24 -3.84
C LYS A 182 -27.88 -5.83 -3.98
N THR A 183 -27.88 -5.02 -2.92
CA THR A 183 -27.32 -3.66 -2.94
C THR A 183 -25.83 -3.67 -3.31
N VAL A 184 -25.05 -4.59 -2.74
CA VAL A 184 -23.62 -4.74 -3.07
C VAL A 184 -23.43 -5.23 -4.51
N THR A 185 -24.33 -6.09 -5.00
CA THR A 185 -24.29 -6.58 -6.40
C THR A 185 -24.60 -5.46 -7.38
N ASP A 186 -25.67 -4.71 -7.14
CA ASP A 186 -26.12 -3.60 -7.99
C ASP A 186 -25.10 -2.44 -8.00
N ALA A 187 -24.39 -2.23 -6.89
CA ALA A 187 -23.28 -1.27 -6.82
C ALA A 187 -22.09 -1.64 -7.71
N GLY A 188 -22.02 -2.89 -8.17
CA GLY A 188 -20.95 -3.35 -9.03
C GLY A 188 -19.57 -3.42 -8.38
N LEU A 189 -19.49 -3.48 -7.04
CA LEU A 189 -18.22 -3.53 -6.33
C LEU A 189 -17.40 -4.76 -6.74
N ARG A 190 -16.23 -4.53 -7.30
CA ARG A 190 -15.23 -5.56 -7.60
C ARG A 190 -14.19 -5.64 -6.48
N GLY A 191 -13.68 -6.83 -6.20
CA GLY A 191 -12.67 -7.07 -5.17
C GLY A 191 -11.42 -6.22 -5.38
N ARG A 192 -10.94 -5.58 -4.31
CA ARG A 192 -9.78 -4.65 -4.30
C ARG A 192 -8.43 -5.32 -4.05
N GLY A 193 -8.43 -6.63 -3.76
CA GLY A 193 -7.20 -7.41 -3.55
C GLY A 193 -6.49 -7.89 -4.83
N GLY A 194 -6.82 -7.32 -6.00
CA GLY A 194 -6.08 -7.53 -7.26
C GLY A 194 -6.86 -8.21 -8.37
N ALA A 195 -7.59 -9.28 -8.11
CA ALA A 195 -8.28 -10.07 -9.14
C ALA A 195 -9.59 -9.44 -9.67
N GLY A 196 -10.14 -8.43 -9.01
CA GLY A 196 -11.35 -7.73 -9.46
C GLY A 196 -12.62 -8.58 -9.55
N PHE A 197 -12.73 -9.69 -8.82
CA PHE A 197 -13.93 -10.54 -8.85
C PHE A 197 -15.12 -9.81 -8.17
N PRO A 198 -16.35 -9.83 -8.76
CA PRO A 198 -17.49 -9.12 -8.18
C PRO A 198 -17.84 -9.60 -6.77
N ALA A 199 -17.84 -8.66 -5.80
CA ALA A 199 -18.04 -8.99 -4.38
C ALA A 199 -19.44 -9.54 -4.11
N GLY A 200 -20.48 -8.89 -4.62
CA GLY A 200 -21.87 -9.34 -4.46
C GLY A 200 -22.13 -10.74 -5.03
N ARG A 201 -21.51 -11.09 -6.19
CA ARG A 201 -21.60 -12.44 -6.75
C ARG A 201 -20.98 -13.48 -5.80
N LYS A 202 -19.84 -13.16 -5.18
CA LYS A 202 -19.20 -14.04 -4.19
C LYS A 202 -20.12 -14.27 -2.98
N TRP A 203 -20.75 -13.22 -2.49
CA TRP A 203 -21.68 -13.29 -1.35
C TRP A 203 -22.92 -14.12 -1.70
N SER A 204 -23.50 -13.90 -2.89
CA SER A 204 -24.64 -14.71 -3.38
C SER A 204 -24.29 -16.20 -3.48
N GLN A 205 -23.08 -16.53 -3.97
CA GLN A 205 -22.62 -17.92 -4.06
C GLN A 205 -22.49 -18.59 -2.69
N VAL A 206 -22.04 -17.90 -1.66
CA VAL A 206 -21.99 -18.42 -0.29
C VAL A 206 -23.39 -18.54 0.30
N ALA A 207 -24.23 -17.53 0.09
CA ALA A 207 -25.62 -17.54 0.58
C ALA A 207 -26.46 -18.68 -0.01
N SER A 208 -26.19 -19.11 -1.25
CA SER A 208 -26.89 -20.20 -1.93
C SER A 208 -26.44 -21.61 -1.53
N GLN A 209 -25.37 -21.74 -0.73
CA GLN A 209 -24.91 -23.06 -0.28
C GLN A 209 -25.88 -23.65 0.77
N PRO A 210 -26.10 -24.97 0.78
CA PRO A 210 -27.04 -25.61 1.70
C PRO A 210 -26.56 -25.63 3.16
N GLU A 211 -25.27 -25.48 3.41
CA GLU A 211 -24.68 -25.51 4.74
C GLU A 211 -25.16 -24.35 5.61
N LYS A 212 -25.47 -24.64 6.86
CA LYS A 212 -25.85 -23.63 7.88
C LYS A 212 -24.62 -22.90 8.46
N ILE A 213 -23.49 -23.62 8.59
CA ILE A 213 -22.24 -23.05 9.09
C ILE A 213 -21.50 -22.43 7.91
N ARG A 214 -21.20 -21.15 8.03
CA ARG A 214 -20.48 -20.36 7.02
C ARG A 214 -19.52 -19.42 7.73
N TYR A 215 -18.48 -18.97 7.03
CA TYR A 215 -17.48 -18.06 7.59
C TYR A 215 -17.30 -16.81 6.75
N VAL A 216 -16.87 -15.73 7.42
CA VAL A 216 -16.40 -14.50 6.78
C VAL A 216 -14.92 -14.33 7.07
N VAL A 217 -14.12 -14.14 6.04
CA VAL A 217 -12.67 -13.97 6.17
C VAL A 217 -12.23 -12.68 5.49
N CYS A 218 -11.51 -11.85 6.26
CA CYS A 218 -10.83 -10.68 5.75
C CYS A 218 -9.38 -11.04 5.43
N ASN A 219 -8.99 -10.85 4.17
CA ASN A 219 -7.64 -11.03 3.70
C ASN A 219 -6.85 -9.72 3.84
N GLY A 220 -6.04 -9.63 4.88
CA GLY A 220 -5.06 -8.58 5.14
C GLY A 220 -3.61 -9.06 4.92
N ASP A 221 -3.41 -10.11 4.11
CA ASP A 221 -2.08 -10.59 3.69
C ASP A 221 -1.56 -9.76 2.50
N GLU A 222 -1.19 -8.51 2.76
CA GLU A 222 -0.66 -7.57 1.79
C GLU A 222 0.85 -7.74 1.66
N GLY A 223 1.29 -8.57 0.72
CA GLY A 223 2.68 -8.98 0.57
C GLY A 223 3.42 -8.37 -0.62
N ASP A 224 2.75 -7.61 -1.50
CA ASP A 224 3.36 -6.98 -2.67
C ASP A 224 4.44 -5.97 -2.25
N PRO A 225 5.67 -6.01 -2.82
CA PRO A 225 6.67 -5.00 -2.58
C PRO A 225 6.15 -3.59 -2.91
N GLY A 226 6.23 -2.68 -1.92
CA GLY A 226 5.75 -1.30 -2.05
C GLY A 226 4.26 -1.09 -1.76
N ALA A 227 3.45 -2.13 -1.53
CA ALA A 227 2.05 -2.02 -1.17
C ALA A 227 1.84 -1.87 0.35
N PHE A 228 0.97 -0.92 0.75
CA PHE A 228 0.60 -0.68 2.15
C PHE A 228 -0.80 -0.07 2.32
N MET A 229 -1.69 -0.28 1.36
CA MET A 229 -3.05 0.26 1.37
C MET A 229 -3.90 -0.39 2.45
N ASP A 230 -3.93 -1.72 2.49
CA ASP A 230 -4.70 -2.50 3.46
C ASP A 230 -4.20 -2.28 4.88
N ARG A 231 -2.87 -2.23 5.07
CA ARG A 231 -2.26 -1.85 6.33
C ARG A 231 -2.77 -0.51 6.82
N SER A 232 -2.79 0.50 5.96
CA SER A 232 -3.20 1.85 6.31
C SER A 232 -4.68 1.93 6.72
N VAL A 233 -5.55 1.15 6.10
CA VAL A 233 -6.97 1.03 6.51
C VAL A 233 -7.09 0.37 7.88
N MET A 234 -6.41 -0.74 8.11
CA MET A 234 -6.41 -1.44 9.40
C MET A 234 -5.83 -0.59 10.53
N GLU A 235 -4.82 0.25 10.22
CA GLU A 235 -4.21 1.17 11.18
C GLU A 235 -5.04 2.45 11.38
N GLY A 236 -5.78 2.91 10.37
CA GLY A 236 -6.40 4.24 10.37
C GLY A 236 -7.89 4.27 10.66
N ASP A 237 -8.63 3.25 10.23
CA ASP A 237 -10.09 3.15 10.42
C ASP A 237 -10.51 1.67 10.52
N PRO A 238 -10.07 0.93 11.57
CA PRO A 238 -10.38 -0.48 11.71
C PRO A 238 -11.87 -0.77 11.85
N HIS A 239 -12.65 0.14 12.46
CA HIS A 239 -14.09 -0.03 12.65
C HIS A 239 -14.86 -0.06 11.34
N ARG A 240 -14.43 0.68 10.32
CA ARG A 240 -15.04 0.64 8.98
C ARG A 240 -14.92 -0.74 8.33
N MET A 241 -13.74 -1.35 8.41
CA MET A 241 -13.52 -2.69 7.88
C MET A 241 -14.33 -3.74 8.68
N ILE A 242 -14.35 -3.62 10.01
CA ILE A 242 -15.14 -4.50 10.90
C ILE A 242 -16.63 -4.38 10.55
N GLU A 243 -17.17 -3.17 10.39
CA GLU A 243 -18.55 -2.95 9.95
C GLU A 243 -18.85 -3.62 8.60
N GLY A 244 -17.91 -3.51 7.64
CA GLY A 244 -18.02 -4.18 6.34
C GLY A 244 -18.04 -5.71 6.45
N MET A 245 -17.28 -6.28 7.38
CA MET A 245 -17.33 -7.72 7.68
C MET A 245 -18.65 -8.13 8.34
N MET A 246 -19.19 -7.32 9.27
CA MET A 246 -20.49 -7.57 9.89
C MET A 246 -21.63 -7.58 8.87
N LEU A 247 -21.59 -6.66 7.90
CA LEU A 247 -22.55 -6.61 6.79
C LEU A 247 -22.48 -7.85 5.89
N ALA A 248 -21.27 -8.35 5.64
CA ALA A 248 -21.08 -9.61 4.91
C ALA A 248 -21.52 -10.84 5.72
N ALA A 249 -21.44 -10.72 7.04
CA ALA A 249 -21.75 -11.79 7.99
C ALA A 249 -23.23 -11.85 8.36
N TYR A 250 -24.11 -11.03 7.79
CA TYR A 250 -25.50 -10.91 8.24
C TYR A 250 -26.29 -12.26 8.28
N ALA A 251 -25.72 -13.32 7.73
CA ALA A 251 -26.21 -14.70 7.84
C ALA A 251 -25.13 -15.68 8.37
N VAL A 252 -24.08 -15.19 9.04
CA VAL A 252 -22.88 -15.94 9.44
C VAL A 252 -22.51 -15.60 10.89
N GLN A 253 -21.99 -16.56 11.65
CA GLN A 253 -21.74 -16.39 13.10
C GLN A 253 -20.29 -16.03 13.47
N GLU A 254 -19.32 -16.40 12.65
CA GLU A 254 -17.90 -16.20 12.94
C GLU A 254 -17.12 -15.61 11.76
N GLY A 255 -16.17 -14.75 12.08
CA GLY A 255 -15.26 -14.14 11.12
C GLY A 255 -13.81 -14.16 11.56
N TYR A 256 -12.92 -14.11 10.58
CA TYR A 256 -11.47 -14.12 10.79
C TYR A 256 -10.81 -13.00 9.99
N ILE A 257 -9.93 -12.24 10.64
CA ILE A 257 -9.05 -11.28 9.99
C ILE A 257 -7.66 -11.93 9.93
N TYR A 258 -7.18 -12.20 8.72
CA TYR A 258 -5.83 -12.69 8.51
C TYR A 258 -4.90 -11.52 8.23
N VAL A 259 -3.94 -11.29 9.12
CA VAL A 259 -3.00 -10.16 9.07
C VAL A 259 -1.58 -10.67 9.11
N ARG A 260 -0.68 -10.05 8.37
CA ARG A 260 0.76 -10.36 8.39
C ARG A 260 1.40 -10.06 9.75
N ALA A 261 2.35 -10.90 10.17
CA ALA A 261 3.14 -10.68 11.39
C ALA A 261 3.96 -9.37 11.34
N GLU A 262 4.31 -8.92 10.12
CA GLU A 262 5.06 -7.68 9.87
C GLU A 262 4.24 -6.40 10.08
N TYR A 263 2.94 -6.51 10.38
CA TYR A 263 2.06 -5.37 10.65
C TYR A 263 1.64 -5.29 12.13
N PRO A 264 2.59 -5.15 13.08
CA PRO A 264 2.29 -5.19 14.51
C PRO A 264 1.34 -4.07 14.96
N LEU A 265 1.43 -2.88 14.36
CA LEU A 265 0.54 -1.77 14.65
C LEU A 265 -0.90 -2.05 14.20
N ALA A 266 -1.09 -2.60 13.00
CA ALA A 266 -2.40 -3.00 12.52
C ALA A 266 -3.04 -4.07 13.43
N VAL A 267 -2.26 -5.09 13.83
CA VAL A 267 -2.72 -6.12 14.77
C VAL A 267 -3.16 -5.50 16.10
N ARG A 268 -2.35 -4.59 16.67
CA ARG A 268 -2.67 -3.90 17.92
C ARG A 268 -3.98 -3.10 17.80
N ARG A 269 -4.12 -2.28 16.76
CA ARG A 269 -5.31 -1.44 16.56
C ARG A 269 -6.56 -2.26 16.29
N LEU A 270 -6.45 -3.36 15.54
CA LEU A 270 -7.55 -4.31 15.37
C LEU A 270 -7.96 -4.98 16.69
N GLN A 271 -7.00 -5.37 17.54
CA GLN A 271 -7.30 -5.92 18.87
C GLN A 271 -8.05 -4.92 19.73
N ILE A 272 -7.62 -3.65 19.74
CA ILE A 272 -8.29 -2.56 20.46
C ILE A 272 -9.71 -2.38 19.91
N ALA A 273 -9.88 -2.27 18.59
CA ALA A 273 -11.17 -2.04 17.96
C ALA A 273 -12.16 -3.19 18.21
N ILE A 274 -11.70 -4.44 18.13
CA ILE A 274 -12.55 -5.61 18.44
C ILE A 274 -12.97 -5.58 19.91
N ALA A 275 -12.02 -5.38 20.84
CA ALA A 275 -12.32 -5.34 22.26
C ALA A 275 -13.32 -4.22 22.61
N GLN A 276 -13.15 -3.02 22.04
CA GLN A 276 -14.09 -1.92 22.22
C GLN A 276 -15.48 -2.23 21.64
N ALA A 277 -15.54 -2.83 20.45
CA ALA A 277 -16.81 -3.21 19.84
C ALA A 277 -17.54 -4.32 20.64
N GLU A 278 -16.80 -5.28 21.22
CA GLU A 278 -17.35 -6.31 22.11
C GLU A 278 -17.86 -5.71 23.41
N GLU A 279 -17.11 -4.80 24.05
CA GLU A 279 -17.51 -4.09 25.28
C GLU A 279 -18.80 -3.29 25.07
N LYS A 280 -18.91 -2.61 23.93
CA LYS A 280 -20.11 -1.83 23.56
C LYS A 280 -21.27 -2.70 23.07
N GLY A 281 -21.09 -4.02 22.84
CA GLY A 281 -22.13 -4.92 22.35
C GLY A 281 -22.38 -4.82 20.84
N LEU A 282 -21.43 -4.29 20.10
CA LEU A 282 -21.43 -4.24 18.62
C LEU A 282 -20.80 -5.49 17.99
N LEU A 283 -20.12 -6.32 18.79
CA LEU A 283 -19.67 -7.66 18.45
C LEU A 283 -20.07 -8.63 19.56
N GLY A 284 -20.11 -9.93 19.26
CA GLY A 284 -20.48 -11.01 20.17
C GLY A 284 -21.90 -11.52 19.95
N ASP A 285 -22.63 -11.78 21.04
CA ASP A 285 -23.94 -12.42 20.97
C ASP A 285 -25.08 -11.40 21.01
N ASN A 286 -26.16 -11.66 20.24
CA ASN A 286 -27.40 -10.89 20.21
C ASN A 286 -27.19 -9.37 20.05
N ILE A 287 -26.44 -8.99 19.02
CA ILE A 287 -26.05 -7.60 18.75
C ILE A 287 -27.30 -6.72 18.58
N LEU A 288 -27.37 -5.62 19.33
CA LEU A 288 -28.50 -4.66 19.34
C LEU A 288 -29.88 -5.30 19.59
N GLY A 289 -29.94 -6.48 20.23
CA GLY A 289 -31.19 -7.19 20.47
C GLY A 289 -31.85 -7.81 19.24
N THR A 290 -31.14 -7.92 18.12
CA THR A 290 -31.69 -8.36 16.83
C THR A 290 -31.65 -9.89 16.63
N GLY A 291 -31.03 -10.64 17.54
CA GLY A 291 -30.75 -12.07 17.39
C GLY A 291 -29.52 -12.36 16.51
N PHE A 292 -28.95 -11.35 15.86
CA PHE A 292 -27.70 -11.49 15.13
C PHE A 292 -26.52 -11.60 16.10
N SER A 293 -25.65 -12.56 15.84
CA SER A 293 -24.42 -12.79 16.63
C SER A 293 -23.25 -12.89 15.69
N PHE A 294 -22.14 -12.23 16.01
CA PHE A 294 -20.94 -12.28 15.19
C PHE A 294 -19.69 -12.15 16.07
N LYS A 295 -18.87 -13.19 16.05
CA LYS A 295 -17.57 -13.23 16.73
C LYS A 295 -16.46 -13.03 15.72
N LEU A 296 -15.48 -12.21 16.06
CA LEU A 296 -14.39 -11.83 15.18
C LEU A 296 -13.04 -12.18 15.78
N HIS A 297 -12.22 -12.91 15.04
CA HIS A 297 -10.91 -13.39 15.46
C HIS A 297 -9.82 -12.82 14.60
N ILE A 298 -8.64 -12.57 15.19
CA ILE A 298 -7.42 -12.21 14.44
C ILE A 298 -6.53 -13.43 14.33
N ASN A 299 -6.16 -13.76 13.10
CA ASN A 299 -5.15 -14.77 12.81
C ASN A 299 -3.91 -14.09 12.21
N ARG A 300 -2.75 -14.33 12.82
CA ARG A 300 -1.47 -13.74 12.39
C ARG A 300 -0.74 -14.71 11.49
N GLY A 301 -0.58 -14.31 10.21
CA GLY A 301 0.24 -15.04 9.25
C GLY A 301 1.73 -14.85 9.50
N ALA A 302 2.55 -15.78 9.02
CA ALA A 302 4.01 -15.70 9.10
C ALA A 302 4.66 -14.89 7.97
N GLY A 303 3.89 -14.07 7.23
CA GLY A 303 4.39 -13.17 6.19
C GLY A 303 4.58 -13.80 4.81
N ALA A 304 4.14 -15.02 4.57
CA ALA A 304 4.27 -15.67 3.26
C ALA A 304 3.28 -15.09 2.25
N PHE A 305 3.77 -14.48 1.18
CA PHE A 305 2.95 -13.88 0.10
C PHE A 305 1.93 -14.85 -0.51
N VAL A 306 2.29 -16.14 -0.61
CA VAL A 306 1.38 -17.18 -1.12
C VAL A 306 0.11 -17.32 -0.27
N CYS A 307 0.13 -16.93 1.00
CA CYS A 307 -1.04 -16.96 1.88
C CYS A 307 -2.09 -15.90 1.52
N GLY A 308 -1.78 -14.94 0.65
CA GLY A 308 -2.77 -14.06 0.01
C GLY A 308 -3.72 -14.82 -0.94
N GLU A 309 -3.36 -16.01 -1.42
CA GLU A 309 -4.25 -16.88 -2.18
C GLU A 309 -5.29 -17.52 -1.23
N GLY A 310 -6.58 -17.43 -1.56
CA GLY A 310 -7.66 -17.75 -0.64
C GLY A 310 -7.63 -19.16 -0.05
N SER A 311 -7.24 -20.18 -0.80
CA SER A 311 -7.16 -21.56 -0.27
C SER A 311 -5.91 -21.81 0.57
N ALA A 312 -4.81 -21.09 0.30
CA ALA A 312 -3.62 -21.09 1.15
C ALA A 312 -3.88 -20.36 2.47
N LEU A 313 -4.60 -19.22 2.42
CA LEU A 313 -5.00 -18.44 3.58
C LEU A 313 -5.89 -19.26 4.53
N THR A 314 -6.93 -19.92 4.01
CA THR A 314 -7.80 -20.76 4.84
C THR A 314 -7.03 -21.93 5.46
N ALA A 315 -6.14 -22.59 4.71
CA ALA A 315 -5.28 -23.63 5.24
C ALA A 315 -4.36 -23.11 6.36
N SER A 316 -3.84 -21.88 6.24
CA SER A 316 -3.02 -21.26 7.28
C SER A 316 -3.82 -20.95 8.55
N ILE A 317 -5.06 -20.46 8.45
CA ILE A 317 -5.96 -20.27 9.61
C ILE A 317 -6.22 -21.61 10.31
N GLU A 318 -6.37 -22.69 9.55
CA GLU A 318 -6.59 -24.05 10.06
C GLU A 318 -5.33 -24.66 10.71
N GLY A 319 -4.21 -23.93 10.78
CA GLY A 319 -2.93 -24.44 11.32
C GLY A 319 -2.20 -25.39 10.36
N LYS A 320 -2.64 -25.48 9.12
CA LYS A 320 -2.01 -26.27 8.07
C LYS A 320 -0.96 -25.43 7.31
N ARG A 321 -0.10 -26.12 6.53
CA ARG A 321 0.83 -25.41 5.65
C ARG A 321 0.04 -24.59 4.61
N GLY A 322 0.34 -23.29 4.50
CA GLY A 322 -0.31 -22.35 3.55
C GLY A 322 0.03 -22.66 2.10
N MET A 323 -0.60 -23.69 1.56
CA MET A 323 -0.42 -24.12 0.18
C MET A 323 -1.76 -24.07 -0.57
N PRO A 324 -1.79 -23.48 -1.79
CA PRO A 324 -2.96 -23.49 -2.64
C PRO A 324 -3.44 -24.90 -2.97
N ARG A 325 -4.76 -25.05 -3.10
CA ARG A 325 -5.39 -26.29 -3.59
C ARG A 325 -5.94 -26.11 -5.00
N VAL A 326 -6.18 -27.25 -5.67
CA VAL A 326 -6.86 -27.28 -6.98
C VAL A 326 -8.30 -26.80 -6.82
N LYS A 327 -8.79 -26.05 -7.79
CA LYS A 327 -10.18 -25.58 -7.86
C LYS A 327 -10.88 -26.24 -9.07
N PRO A 328 -12.12 -26.70 -9.00
CA PRO A 328 -13.01 -26.77 -7.84
C PRO A 328 -12.54 -27.79 -6.75
N PRO A 329 -13.03 -27.69 -5.49
CA PRO A 329 -14.02 -26.73 -5.01
C PRO A 329 -13.42 -25.33 -4.78
N ARG A 330 -14.25 -24.28 -4.93
CA ARG A 330 -13.88 -22.90 -4.64
C ARG A 330 -14.08 -22.59 -3.16
N THR A 331 -13.48 -21.51 -2.67
CA THR A 331 -13.61 -21.07 -1.28
C THR A 331 -15.07 -20.78 -0.89
N VAL A 332 -15.88 -20.32 -1.83
CA VAL A 332 -17.32 -20.07 -1.64
C VAL A 332 -18.14 -21.35 -1.44
N GLU A 333 -17.61 -22.51 -1.85
CA GLU A 333 -18.20 -23.84 -1.70
C GLU A 333 -17.58 -24.57 -0.50
N GLN A 334 -16.25 -24.63 -0.47
CA GLN A 334 -15.46 -25.26 0.59
C GLN A 334 -14.25 -24.35 0.92
N GLY A 335 -14.41 -23.45 1.87
CA GLY A 335 -13.39 -22.55 2.39
C GLY A 335 -12.81 -23.03 3.71
N LEU A 336 -12.91 -22.20 4.73
CA LEU A 336 -12.41 -22.44 6.08
C LEU A 336 -13.14 -23.65 6.70
N TRP A 337 -12.38 -24.62 7.20
CA TRP A 337 -12.87 -25.91 7.72
C TRP A 337 -13.87 -26.61 6.81
N GLU A 338 -13.59 -26.52 5.51
CA GLU A 338 -14.43 -27.12 4.45
C GLU A 338 -15.86 -26.57 4.41
N LYS A 339 -16.10 -25.37 4.96
CA LYS A 339 -17.39 -24.68 4.95
C LYS A 339 -17.41 -23.53 3.94
N PRO A 340 -18.59 -23.17 3.42
CA PRO A 340 -18.73 -22.01 2.54
C PRO A 340 -18.17 -20.74 3.22
N THR A 341 -17.30 -20.03 2.52
CA THR A 341 -16.58 -18.89 3.10
C THR A 341 -16.60 -17.69 2.17
N VAL A 342 -17.10 -16.55 2.70
CA VAL A 342 -16.94 -15.24 2.09
C VAL A 342 -15.53 -14.73 2.41
N LEU A 343 -14.65 -14.72 1.42
CA LEU A 343 -13.29 -14.19 1.57
C LEU A 343 -13.13 -12.95 0.69
N ASN A 344 -12.92 -11.80 1.32
CA ASN A 344 -12.63 -10.54 0.65
C ASN A 344 -11.40 -9.88 1.26
N ASN A 345 -10.80 -8.97 0.51
CA ASN A 345 -9.70 -8.12 0.93
C ASN A 345 -10.18 -6.99 1.86
N VAL A 346 -9.27 -6.38 2.63
CA VAL A 346 -9.51 -5.27 3.58
C VAL A 346 -10.22 -4.09 2.91
N GLU A 347 -9.65 -3.55 1.82
CA GLU A 347 -10.22 -2.41 1.09
C GLU A 347 -11.62 -2.74 0.54
N THR A 348 -11.84 -3.99 0.14
CA THR A 348 -13.17 -4.43 -0.32
C THR A 348 -14.20 -4.29 0.79
N TYR A 349 -13.91 -4.78 2.01
CA TYR A 349 -14.83 -4.64 3.14
C TYR A 349 -15.03 -3.19 3.53
N ALA A 350 -13.98 -2.36 3.52
CA ALA A 350 -14.06 -0.94 3.87
C ALA A 350 -14.94 -0.10 2.92
N ASN A 351 -15.22 -0.57 1.71
CA ASN A 351 -16.17 0.06 0.78
C ASN A 351 -17.65 -0.23 1.13
N ILE A 352 -17.94 -1.38 1.75
CA ILE A 352 -19.31 -1.85 1.95
C ILE A 352 -20.17 -0.88 2.78
N PRO A 353 -19.70 -0.33 3.92
CA PRO A 353 -20.52 0.61 4.70
C PRO A 353 -21.02 1.79 3.88
N MET A 354 -20.18 2.36 3.02
CA MET A 354 -20.58 3.50 2.18
C MET A 354 -21.62 3.13 1.12
N ILE A 355 -21.54 1.92 0.59
CA ILE A 355 -22.52 1.40 -0.37
C ILE A 355 -23.88 1.22 0.29
N ILE A 356 -23.93 0.63 1.48
CA ILE A 356 -25.19 0.41 2.21
C ILE A 356 -25.79 1.74 2.68
N LYS A 357 -24.94 2.69 3.12
CA LYS A 357 -25.39 4.02 3.56
C LYS A 357 -26.02 4.81 2.42
N ASN A 358 -25.31 4.94 1.31
CA ASN A 358 -25.66 5.87 0.23
C ASN A 358 -26.43 5.21 -0.93
N GLY A 359 -26.46 3.89 -0.99
CA GLY A 359 -27.12 3.11 -2.04
C GLY A 359 -26.21 2.75 -3.22
N ALA A 360 -26.66 1.76 -4.00
CA ALA A 360 -25.92 1.21 -5.14
C ALA A 360 -25.69 2.25 -6.25
N ASP A 361 -26.71 3.03 -6.58
CA ASP A 361 -26.65 4.03 -7.65
C ASP A 361 -25.61 5.13 -7.36
N TRP A 362 -25.48 5.52 -6.08
CA TRP A 362 -24.45 6.48 -5.68
C TRP A 362 -23.04 5.95 -5.96
N TYR A 363 -22.78 4.70 -5.57
CA TYR A 363 -21.46 4.09 -5.74
C TYR A 363 -21.12 3.80 -7.20
N SER A 364 -22.10 3.33 -7.98
CA SER A 364 -21.93 2.98 -9.39
C SER A 364 -21.62 4.16 -10.31
N ARG A 365 -21.92 5.39 -9.86
CA ARG A 365 -21.57 6.64 -10.58
C ARG A 365 -20.13 7.07 -10.40
N ILE A 366 -19.42 6.51 -9.43
CA ILE A 366 -18.00 6.77 -9.18
C ILE A 366 -17.18 5.75 -9.97
N GLY A 367 -16.15 6.20 -10.66
CA GLY A 367 -15.31 5.31 -11.48
C GLY A 367 -15.86 5.05 -12.88
N THR A 368 -15.63 3.85 -13.40
CA THR A 368 -16.14 3.44 -14.73
C THR A 368 -17.31 2.48 -14.59
N PRO A 369 -18.19 2.36 -15.61
CA PRO A 369 -19.31 1.43 -15.57
C PRO A 369 -18.92 -0.03 -15.29
N GLN A 370 -17.75 -0.46 -15.77
CA GLN A 370 -17.23 -1.82 -15.56
C GLN A 370 -16.43 -1.98 -14.27
N SER A 371 -15.96 -0.87 -13.70
CA SER A 371 -15.18 -0.84 -12.48
C SER A 371 -15.61 0.33 -11.59
N PRO A 372 -16.79 0.23 -10.93
CA PRO A 372 -17.28 1.29 -10.05
C PRO A 372 -16.44 1.51 -8.80
N GLY A 373 -16.56 2.72 -8.25
CA GLY A 373 -15.96 3.14 -7.00
C GLY A 373 -14.54 3.65 -7.17
N THR A 374 -13.83 3.68 -6.05
CA THR A 374 -12.44 4.15 -5.95
C THR A 374 -11.46 2.99 -5.77
N LYS A 375 -10.18 3.29 -5.89
CA LYS A 375 -9.09 2.39 -5.56
C LYS A 375 -7.99 3.15 -4.82
N ALA A 376 -7.52 2.57 -3.72
CA ALA A 376 -6.35 3.05 -3.04
C ALA A 376 -5.08 2.50 -3.70
N PHE A 377 -4.09 3.38 -3.94
CA PHE A 377 -2.80 3.03 -4.50
C PHE A 377 -1.67 3.48 -3.57
N ALA A 378 -0.64 2.65 -3.47
CA ALA A 378 0.65 3.05 -2.91
C ALA A 378 1.54 3.54 -4.06
N LEU A 379 1.67 4.85 -4.18
CA LEU A 379 2.51 5.51 -5.18
C LEU A 379 3.93 5.63 -4.64
N THR A 380 4.87 4.90 -5.23
CA THR A 380 6.26 4.76 -4.76
C THR A 380 7.26 4.80 -5.91
N GLY A 381 8.55 4.70 -5.60
CA GLY A 381 9.64 4.75 -6.58
C GLY A 381 10.13 6.17 -6.83
N ASN A 382 10.49 6.47 -8.08
CA ASN A 382 11.15 7.73 -8.46
C ASN A 382 10.14 8.84 -8.83
N VAL A 383 9.08 9.01 -8.02
CA VAL A 383 8.10 10.09 -8.11
C VAL A 383 8.37 11.14 -7.04
N LYS A 384 8.08 12.44 -7.32
CA LYS A 384 8.35 13.54 -6.38
C LYS A 384 7.62 13.38 -5.06
N ASN A 385 6.33 13.02 -5.11
CA ASN A 385 5.47 12.87 -3.94
C ASN A 385 5.06 11.40 -3.79
N THR A 386 5.76 10.66 -2.92
CA THR A 386 5.39 9.28 -2.61
C THR A 386 4.35 9.23 -1.50
N GLY A 387 3.42 8.29 -1.61
CA GLY A 387 2.42 8.13 -0.57
C GLY A 387 1.25 7.23 -0.93
N LEU A 388 0.24 7.29 -0.07
CA LEU A 388 -1.02 6.57 -0.22
C LEU A 388 -2.07 7.51 -0.79
N ILE A 389 -2.59 7.17 -1.95
CA ILE A 389 -3.63 7.94 -2.64
C ILE A 389 -4.88 7.09 -2.84
N GLU A 390 -6.03 7.75 -2.92
CA GLU A 390 -7.28 7.09 -3.32
C GLU A 390 -7.95 7.92 -4.42
N VAL A 391 -8.22 7.25 -5.54
CA VAL A 391 -8.73 7.89 -6.75
C VAL A 391 -9.88 7.09 -7.36
N PRO A 392 -10.78 7.74 -8.15
CA PRO A 392 -11.79 7.01 -8.89
C PRO A 392 -11.17 6.00 -9.85
N MET A 393 -11.79 4.82 -9.97
CA MET A 393 -11.41 3.87 -10.99
C MET A 393 -11.55 4.49 -12.38
N GLY A 394 -10.56 4.27 -13.25
CA GLY A 394 -10.54 4.82 -14.60
C GLY A 394 -9.81 6.15 -14.76
N ILE A 395 -9.25 6.71 -13.68
CA ILE A 395 -8.26 7.79 -13.79
C ILE A 395 -7.08 7.34 -14.67
N SER A 396 -6.42 8.23 -15.37
CA SER A 396 -5.24 7.88 -16.15
C SER A 396 -4.00 7.72 -15.28
N LEU A 397 -3.08 6.88 -15.73
CA LEU A 397 -1.79 6.72 -15.06
C LEU A 397 -0.98 8.04 -15.08
N ARG A 398 -1.14 8.85 -16.14
CA ARG A 398 -0.56 10.19 -16.27
C ARG A 398 -1.00 11.11 -15.13
N GLU A 399 -2.31 11.19 -14.87
CA GLU A 399 -2.85 12.02 -13.78
C GLU A 399 -2.32 11.55 -12.41
N ILE A 400 -2.20 10.24 -12.20
CA ILE A 400 -1.64 9.71 -10.94
C ILE A 400 -0.17 10.13 -10.75
N ILE A 401 0.68 9.96 -11.77
CA ILE A 401 2.12 10.18 -11.65
C ILE A 401 2.45 11.68 -11.67
N PHE A 402 1.87 12.43 -12.59
CA PHE A 402 2.28 13.82 -12.82
C PHE A 402 1.44 14.82 -12.03
N ASP A 403 0.11 14.64 -11.97
CA ASP A 403 -0.75 15.61 -11.33
C ASP A 403 -0.85 15.42 -9.82
N ILE A 404 -0.93 14.15 -9.36
CA ILE A 404 -0.97 13.82 -7.93
C ILE A 404 0.45 13.64 -7.39
N GLY A 405 1.25 12.83 -8.07
CA GLY A 405 2.63 12.52 -7.69
C GLY A 405 3.63 13.65 -7.94
N GLY A 406 3.25 14.71 -8.68
CA GLY A 406 4.10 15.86 -8.97
C GLY A 406 5.18 15.59 -10.02
N GLY A 407 5.13 14.48 -10.73
CA GLY A 407 6.13 14.09 -11.74
C GLY A 407 7.30 13.30 -11.19
N ILE A 408 8.32 13.14 -12.02
CA ILE A 408 9.49 12.33 -11.71
C ILE A 408 10.45 13.11 -10.80
N LYS A 409 11.06 12.43 -9.84
CA LYS A 409 12.03 13.01 -8.91
C LYS A 409 13.24 13.56 -9.66
N ASP A 410 13.78 14.67 -9.17
CA ASP A 410 14.94 15.38 -9.72
C ASP A 410 14.76 15.80 -11.20
N ASP A 411 13.51 15.99 -11.65
CA ASP A 411 13.09 16.38 -13.00
C ASP A 411 13.62 15.46 -14.11
N LYS A 412 13.90 14.18 -13.77
CA LYS A 412 14.33 13.17 -14.73
C LYS A 412 13.21 12.71 -15.65
N GLY A 413 13.57 12.02 -16.72
CA GLY A 413 12.62 11.40 -17.65
C GLY A 413 11.87 10.23 -17.04
N PHE A 414 10.56 10.13 -17.32
CA PHE A 414 9.78 8.95 -17.01
C PHE A 414 10.23 7.78 -17.88
N LYS A 415 10.45 6.63 -17.29
CA LYS A 415 10.80 5.40 -18.03
C LYS A 415 9.66 4.39 -18.05
N ALA A 416 9.18 4.03 -16.87
CA ALA A 416 8.15 3.02 -16.72
C ALA A 416 7.48 3.09 -15.34
N VAL A 417 6.39 2.36 -15.18
CA VAL A 417 5.80 2.06 -13.88
C VAL A 417 5.46 0.57 -13.79
N GLN A 418 5.90 -0.07 -12.72
CA GLN A 418 5.44 -1.41 -12.37
C GLN A 418 4.10 -1.29 -11.65
N ILE A 419 3.09 -1.98 -12.16
CA ILE A 419 1.75 -2.04 -11.58
C ILE A 419 1.42 -3.47 -11.16
N GLY A 420 0.69 -3.62 -10.04
CA GLY A 420 0.24 -4.93 -9.57
C GLY A 420 1.33 -5.81 -8.97
N GLY A 421 2.44 -5.21 -8.55
CA GLY A 421 3.55 -5.91 -7.91
C GLY A 421 4.11 -7.05 -8.76
N PRO A 422 4.50 -8.18 -8.14
CA PRO A 422 5.08 -9.33 -8.83
C PRO A 422 4.08 -10.09 -9.73
N SER A 423 2.79 -9.78 -9.63
CA SER A 423 1.73 -10.40 -10.44
C SER A 423 1.33 -9.55 -11.63
N GLY A 424 1.83 -8.32 -11.72
CA GLY A 424 1.48 -7.35 -12.75
C GLY A 424 2.56 -7.20 -13.82
N GLY A 425 2.52 -6.06 -14.50
CA GLY A 425 3.43 -5.76 -15.61
C GLY A 425 4.00 -4.37 -15.54
N CYS A 426 4.95 -4.11 -16.42
CA CYS A 426 5.58 -2.83 -16.61
C CYS A 426 4.87 -2.05 -17.71
N LEU A 427 4.40 -0.83 -17.41
CA LEU A 427 3.79 0.09 -18.37
C LEU A 427 4.76 1.21 -18.72
N VAL A 428 4.78 1.57 -20.00
CA VAL A 428 5.71 2.55 -20.57
C VAL A 428 5.00 3.86 -20.95
N GLU A 429 5.76 4.86 -21.40
CA GLU A 429 5.26 6.21 -21.69
C GLU A 429 4.04 6.24 -22.64
N SER A 430 4.03 5.39 -23.68
CA SER A 430 2.90 5.28 -24.62
C SER A 430 1.60 4.77 -23.98
N GLN A 431 1.68 4.25 -22.76
CA GLN A 431 0.56 3.67 -21.99
C GLN A 431 0.13 4.56 -20.83
N LEU A 432 0.73 5.75 -20.64
CA LEU A 432 0.40 6.68 -19.55
C LEU A 432 -1.07 7.13 -19.55
N ASP A 433 -1.71 7.21 -20.70
CA ASP A 433 -3.10 7.61 -20.83
C ASP A 433 -4.08 6.43 -20.70
N SER A 434 -3.57 5.24 -20.35
CA SER A 434 -4.40 4.07 -20.06
C SER A 434 -5.24 4.31 -18.80
N LYS A 435 -6.53 3.91 -18.89
CA LYS A 435 -7.44 3.99 -17.75
C LYS A 435 -7.08 2.94 -16.70
N MET A 436 -6.98 3.37 -15.46
CA MET A 436 -6.68 2.54 -14.31
C MET A 436 -7.95 1.82 -13.85
N ASP A 437 -8.41 0.88 -14.65
CA ASP A 437 -9.51 -0.02 -14.35
C ASP A 437 -9.19 -1.46 -14.75
N PHE A 438 -9.96 -2.44 -14.22
CA PHE A 438 -9.66 -3.86 -14.38
C PHE A 438 -9.65 -4.30 -15.86
N ASP A 439 -10.60 -3.81 -16.64
CA ASP A 439 -10.81 -4.28 -18.00
C ASP A 439 -9.85 -3.59 -18.99
N SER A 440 -9.58 -2.31 -18.79
CA SER A 440 -8.64 -1.54 -19.61
C SER A 440 -7.21 -2.06 -19.48
N LEU A 441 -6.77 -2.32 -18.23
CA LEU A 441 -5.44 -2.85 -17.99
C LEU A 441 -5.29 -4.31 -18.48
N SER A 442 -6.34 -5.12 -18.31
CA SER A 442 -6.34 -6.49 -18.83
C SER A 442 -6.14 -6.54 -20.35
N LYS A 443 -6.72 -5.61 -21.11
CA LYS A 443 -6.56 -5.53 -22.58
C LYS A 443 -5.12 -5.27 -23.03
N ILE A 444 -4.33 -4.60 -22.20
CA ILE A 444 -2.91 -4.31 -22.48
C ILE A 444 -1.96 -5.28 -21.76
N GLY A 445 -2.47 -6.40 -21.27
CA GLY A 445 -1.66 -7.43 -20.60
C GLY A 445 -1.23 -7.08 -19.17
N ALA A 446 -1.72 -5.97 -18.61
CA ALA A 446 -1.44 -5.55 -17.24
C ALA A 446 -2.58 -5.89 -16.28
N MET A 447 -2.33 -5.73 -14.98
CA MET A 447 -3.37 -5.91 -13.96
C MET A 447 -3.17 -4.88 -12.83
N ILE A 448 -4.29 -4.40 -12.25
CA ILE A 448 -4.22 -3.45 -11.12
C ILE A 448 -3.47 -4.05 -9.91
N GLY A 449 -3.61 -5.35 -9.69
CA GLY A 449 -3.09 -6.00 -8.51
C GLY A 449 -3.72 -5.45 -7.22
N SER A 450 -2.97 -5.46 -6.14
CA SER A 450 -3.40 -4.90 -4.86
C SER A 450 -3.43 -3.35 -4.87
N GLY A 451 -2.68 -2.69 -5.75
CA GLY A 451 -2.61 -1.23 -5.89
C GLY A 451 -1.21 -0.66 -5.67
N GLY A 452 -0.16 -1.49 -5.69
CA GLY A 452 1.22 -1.00 -5.70
C GLY A 452 1.58 -0.39 -7.06
N LEU A 453 2.11 0.84 -7.05
CA LEU A 453 2.66 1.54 -8.19
C LEU A 453 4.11 1.90 -7.88
N VAL A 454 5.06 1.35 -8.65
CA VAL A 454 6.49 1.66 -8.51
C VAL A 454 6.95 2.39 -9.76
N VAL A 455 7.11 3.70 -9.65
CA VAL A 455 7.53 4.59 -10.74
C VAL A 455 9.05 4.50 -10.92
N MET A 456 9.49 4.43 -12.14
CA MET A 456 10.90 4.29 -12.54
C MET A 456 11.30 5.42 -13.48
N ASP A 457 12.46 6.00 -13.24
CA ASP A 457 13.10 7.03 -14.05
C ASP A 457 14.02 6.44 -15.12
N GLU A 458 14.58 7.31 -15.93
CA GLU A 458 15.51 6.97 -17.03
C GLU A 458 16.76 6.22 -16.56
N ASP A 459 17.17 6.39 -15.30
CA ASP A 459 18.36 5.74 -14.71
C ASP A 459 18.05 4.34 -14.12
N THR A 460 16.84 3.85 -14.26
CA THR A 460 16.47 2.53 -13.75
C THR A 460 16.83 1.43 -14.76
N CYS A 461 17.52 0.37 -14.32
CA CYS A 461 17.81 -0.80 -15.15
C CYS A 461 16.63 -1.78 -15.16
N MET A 462 16.03 -2.01 -16.33
CA MET A 462 14.86 -2.87 -16.46
C MET A 462 15.16 -4.36 -16.34
N VAL A 463 16.39 -4.78 -16.64
CA VAL A 463 16.85 -6.16 -16.44
C VAL A 463 16.98 -6.47 -14.96
N GLU A 464 17.50 -5.53 -14.16
CA GLU A 464 17.59 -5.67 -12.69
C GLU A 464 16.20 -5.63 -12.03
N VAL A 465 15.26 -4.83 -12.56
CA VAL A 465 13.85 -4.81 -12.11
C VAL A 465 13.21 -6.19 -12.34
N ALA A 466 13.39 -6.77 -13.52
CA ALA A 466 12.91 -8.13 -13.83
C ALA A 466 13.51 -9.18 -12.89
N ARG A 467 14.83 -9.12 -12.66
CA ARG A 467 15.54 -10.01 -11.73
C ARG A 467 15.02 -9.84 -10.30
N PHE A 468 14.78 -8.61 -9.84
CA PHE A 468 14.24 -8.32 -8.51
C PHE A 468 12.88 -8.99 -8.29
N PHE A 469 11.92 -8.80 -9.22
CA PHE A 469 10.60 -9.40 -9.09
C PHE A 469 10.64 -10.93 -9.21
N MET A 470 11.49 -11.46 -10.08
CA MET A 470 11.64 -12.92 -10.21
C MET A 470 12.26 -13.53 -8.94
N ASN A 471 13.27 -12.89 -8.35
CA ASN A 471 13.86 -13.31 -7.07
C ASN A 471 12.82 -13.28 -5.94
N PHE A 472 11.99 -12.24 -5.87
CA PHE A 472 10.89 -12.18 -4.91
C PHE A 472 9.93 -13.36 -5.11
N THR A 473 9.42 -13.57 -6.32
CA THR A 473 8.43 -14.62 -6.62
C THR A 473 8.98 -16.02 -6.39
N GLN A 474 10.25 -16.25 -6.74
CA GLN A 474 10.92 -17.52 -6.50
C GLN A 474 11.02 -17.85 -5.01
N ARG A 475 11.34 -16.86 -4.15
CA ARG A 475 11.40 -17.02 -2.69
C ARG A 475 10.02 -17.24 -2.07
N GLU A 476 8.98 -16.64 -2.63
CA GLU A 476 7.60 -16.73 -2.17
C GLU A 476 6.84 -17.96 -2.72
N SER A 477 7.47 -18.74 -3.58
CA SER A 477 6.89 -20.00 -4.09
C SER A 477 6.69 -20.99 -2.95
N CYS A 478 5.46 -21.52 -2.81
CA CYS A 478 5.18 -22.59 -1.83
C CYS A 478 5.85 -23.94 -2.16
N GLY A 479 6.45 -24.07 -3.34
CA GLY A 479 7.15 -25.26 -3.81
C GLY A 479 6.25 -26.44 -4.23
N LYS A 480 4.92 -26.29 -4.23
CA LYS A 480 3.99 -27.39 -4.47
C LYS A 480 4.02 -27.90 -5.92
N CYS A 481 3.92 -27.02 -6.91
CA CYS A 481 3.92 -27.42 -8.31
C CYS A 481 5.27 -27.18 -9.00
N VAL A 482 5.69 -28.12 -9.83
CA VAL A 482 6.99 -28.10 -10.52
C VAL A 482 7.15 -26.84 -11.40
N PRO A 483 6.15 -26.42 -12.23
CA PRO A 483 6.33 -25.26 -13.09
C PRO A 483 6.70 -23.98 -12.32
N CYS A 484 6.07 -23.72 -11.18
CA CYS A 484 6.42 -22.57 -10.36
C CYS A 484 7.77 -22.80 -9.63
N ARG A 485 7.95 -23.92 -8.94
CA ARG A 485 9.14 -24.18 -8.13
C ARG A 485 10.44 -24.16 -8.94
N GLU A 486 10.49 -24.93 -10.03
CA GLU A 486 11.69 -25.05 -10.86
C GLU A 486 11.75 -23.98 -11.94
N GLY A 487 10.62 -23.63 -12.55
CA GLY A 487 10.58 -22.65 -13.65
C GLY A 487 10.97 -21.25 -13.18
N THR A 488 10.43 -20.76 -12.03
CA THR A 488 10.83 -19.43 -11.52
C THR A 488 12.30 -19.40 -11.10
N LYS A 489 12.82 -20.51 -10.56
CA LYS A 489 14.23 -20.64 -10.24
C LYS A 489 15.10 -20.57 -11.50
N ARG A 490 14.73 -21.29 -12.56
CA ARG A 490 15.46 -21.27 -13.82
C ARG A 490 15.45 -19.88 -14.47
N MET A 491 14.28 -19.21 -14.50
CA MET A 491 14.19 -17.83 -14.99
C MET A 491 15.10 -16.89 -14.19
N LEU A 492 15.15 -17.03 -12.87
CA LEU A 492 16.03 -16.23 -12.01
C LEU A 492 17.51 -16.47 -12.35
N GLU A 493 17.94 -17.73 -12.49
CA GLU A 493 19.32 -18.09 -12.85
C GLU A 493 19.74 -17.48 -14.19
N ILE A 494 18.83 -17.45 -15.17
CA ILE A 494 19.08 -16.78 -16.47
C ILE A 494 19.25 -15.28 -16.28
N LEU A 495 18.35 -14.61 -15.56
CA LEU A 495 18.43 -13.18 -15.29
C LEU A 495 19.71 -12.81 -14.51
N GLU A 496 20.09 -13.62 -13.52
CA GLU A 496 21.34 -13.46 -12.78
C GLU A 496 22.57 -13.59 -13.70
N ARG A 497 22.54 -14.55 -14.65
CA ARG A 497 23.57 -14.71 -15.67
C ARG A 497 23.69 -13.48 -16.58
N ILE A 498 22.56 -12.90 -17.00
CA ILE A 498 22.52 -11.70 -17.84
C ILE A 498 23.11 -10.49 -17.09
N VAL A 499 22.65 -10.20 -15.86
CA VAL A 499 23.17 -9.06 -15.08
C VAL A 499 24.63 -9.24 -14.65
N ALA A 500 25.11 -10.48 -14.60
CA ALA A 500 26.51 -10.81 -14.36
C ALA A 500 27.40 -10.63 -15.60
N GLY A 501 26.83 -10.35 -16.78
CA GLY A 501 27.55 -10.20 -18.05
C GLY A 501 27.87 -11.50 -18.78
N ASN A 502 27.32 -12.63 -18.32
CA ASN A 502 27.53 -13.96 -18.90
C ASN A 502 26.31 -14.46 -19.69
N GLY A 503 25.36 -13.56 -19.99
CA GLY A 503 24.17 -13.90 -20.77
C GLY A 503 24.48 -14.11 -22.25
N GLU A 504 23.62 -14.90 -22.90
CA GLU A 504 23.62 -15.21 -24.32
C GLU A 504 22.27 -14.79 -24.94
N MET A 505 22.22 -14.54 -26.26
CA MET A 505 20.97 -14.11 -26.91
C MET A 505 19.87 -15.16 -26.85
N SER A 506 20.23 -16.43 -26.83
CA SER A 506 19.30 -17.56 -26.61
C SER A 506 18.61 -17.53 -25.24
N ASP A 507 19.18 -16.80 -24.27
CA ASP A 507 18.57 -16.64 -22.94
C ASP A 507 17.22 -15.92 -23.01
N LEU A 508 17.04 -15.00 -23.96
CA LEU A 508 15.78 -14.29 -24.13
C LEU A 508 14.66 -15.22 -24.63
N ASP A 509 14.97 -16.07 -25.58
CA ASP A 509 14.03 -17.07 -26.11
C ASP A 509 13.68 -18.10 -25.03
N GLU A 510 14.69 -18.58 -24.25
CA GLU A 510 14.48 -19.50 -23.12
C GLU A 510 13.61 -18.87 -22.02
N LEU A 511 13.76 -17.56 -21.71
CA LEU A 511 12.92 -16.85 -20.75
C LEU A 511 11.46 -16.77 -21.22
N GLU A 512 11.21 -16.51 -22.52
CA GLU A 512 9.85 -16.44 -23.07
C GLU A 512 9.18 -17.84 -23.11
N GLU A 513 9.90 -18.89 -23.47
CA GLU A 513 9.40 -20.29 -23.46
C GLU A 513 9.06 -20.75 -22.03
N LEU A 514 9.95 -20.48 -21.06
CA LEU A 514 9.71 -20.78 -19.65
C LEU A 514 8.51 -20.00 -19.12
N ALA A 515 8.35 -18.74 -19.51
CA ALA A 515 7.23 -17.90 -19.11
C ALA A 515 5.90 -18.48 -19.59
N ASP A 516 5.78 -18.85 -20.87
CA ASP A 516 4.59 -19.49 -21.43
C ASP A 516 4.26 -20.80 -20.71
N MET A 517 5.26 -21.64 -20.49
CA MET A 517 5.10 -22.91 -19.78
C MET A 517 4.59 -22.69 -18.35
N ILE A 518 5.17 -21.75 -17.58
CA ILE A 518 4.79 -21.48 -16.19
C ILE A 518 3.36 -20.92 -16.15
N GLU A 519 3.04 -19.94 -16.99
CA GLU A 519 1.72 -19.30 -17.01
C GLU A 519 0.59 -20.31 -17.29
N ASN A 520 0.81 -21.24 -18.21
CA ASN A 520 -0.20 -22.21 -18.63
C ASN A 520 -0.31 -23.43 -17.71
N THR A 521 0.75 -23.77 -16.94
CA THR A 521 0.79 -25.04 -16.19
C THR A 521 0.88 -24.88 -14.68
N ALA A 522 1.17 -23.68 -14.16
CA ALA A 522 1.20 -23.46 -12.70
C ALA A 522 -0.19 -23.58 -12.07
N LEU A 523 -0.21 -24.06 -10.81
CA LEU A 523 -1.44 -24.39 -10.10
C LEU A 523 -2.26 -23.16 -9.68
N CYS A 524 -1.62 -22.11 -9.20
CA CYS A 524 -2.29 -20.94 -8.60
C CYS A 524 -1.88 -19.62 -9.27
N GLY A 525 -2.57 -18.53 -8.88
CA GLY A 525 -2.32 -17.19 -9.43
C GLY A 525 -0.88 -16.72 -9.28
N LEU A 526 -0.21 -16.99 -8.14
CA LEU A 526 1.19 -16.61 -7.93
C LEU A 526 2.10 -17.21 -9.03
N GLY A 527 2.03 -18.51 -9.26
CA GLY A 527 2.84 -19.13 -10.30
C GLY A 527 2.49 -18.65 -11.70
N LYS A 528 1.19 -18.56 -12.01
CA LYS A 528 0.72 -18.11 -13.34
C LYS A 528 1.11 -16.68 -13.69
N SER A 529 1.22 -15.81 -12.70
CA SER A 529 1.59 -14.41 -12.93
C SER A 529 3.08 -14.12 -12.75
N ALA A 530 3.84 -15.05 -12.15
CA ALA A 530 5.27 -14.89 -11.88
C ALA A 530 6.12 -14.40 -13.07
N PRO A 531 5.91 -14.88 -14.30
CA PRO A 531 6.70 -14.46 -15.46
C PRO A 531 6.38 -13.06 -15.97
N LYS A 532 5.22 -12.48 -15.66
CA LYS A 532 4.73 -11.24 -16.27
C LYS A 532 5.68 -10.06 -16.19
N PRO A 533 6.31 -9.75 -15.03
CA PRO A 533 7.29 -8.67 -14.96
C PRO A 533 8.48 -8.88 -15.91
N VAL A 534 8.94 -10.12 -16.09
CA VAL A 534 10.05 -10.45 -16.98
C VAL A 534 9.64 -10.25 -18.44
N VAL A 535 8.54 -10.87 -18.87
CA VAL A 535 8.06 -10.78 -20.25
C VAL A 535 7.74 -9.34 -20.64
N SER A 536 7.05 -8.59 -19.76
CA SER A 536 6.71 -7.19 -20.04
C SER A 536 7.94 -6.29 -20.18
N THR A 537 8.99 -6.54 -19.40
CA THR A 537 10.24 -5.79 -19.51
C THR A 537 11.07 -6.21 -20.73
N ILE A 538 11.09 -7.48 -21.12
CA ILE A 538 11.73 -7.94 -22.37
C ILE A 538 11.06 -7.25 -23.57
N HIS A 539 9.73 -7.29 -23.64
CA HIS A 539 9.00 -6.69 -24.77
C HIS A 539 9.18 -5.17 -24.87
N ALA A 540 9.15 -4.47 -23.74
CA ALA A 540 9.25 -3.02 -23.73
C ALA A 540 10.69 -2.49 -23.84
N PHE A 541 11.67 -3.23 -23.34
CA PHE A 541 13.07 -2.79 -23.19
C PHE A 541 14.07 -3.79 -23.74
N ARG A 542 13.73 -4.52 -24.80
CA ARG A 542 14.59 -5.54 -25.43
C ARG A 542 16.03 -5.06 -25.68
N LYS A 543 16.19 -3.81 -26.11
CA LYS A 543 17.52 -3.21 -26.32
C LYS A 543 18.38 -3.18 -25.06
N GLU A 544 17.81 -2.99 -23.87
CA GLU A 544 18.59 -3.02 -22.64
C GLU A 544 19.10 -4.44 -22.32
N TYR A 545 18.29 -5.45 -22.61
CA TYR A 545 18.74 -6.85 -22.51
C TYR A 545 19.85 -7.16 -23.50
N GLU A 546 19.70 -6.74 -24.75
CA GLU A 546 20.72 -6.92 -25.79
C GLU A 546 22.02 -6.22 -25.40
N GLU A 547 21.99 -5.00 -24.87
CA GLU A 547 23.18 -4.30 -24.37
C GLU A 547 23.86 -5.05 -23.21
N HIS A 548 23.10 -5.59 -22.28
CA HIS A 548 23.65 -6.41 -21.20
C HIS A 548 24.34 -7.68 -21.74
N ILE A 549 23.75 -8.28 -22.80
CA ILE A 549 24.21 -9.54 -23.37
C ILE A 549 25.36 -9.33 -24.37
N ILE A 550 25.18 -8.42 -25.33
CA ILE A 550 26.12 -8.22 -26.45
C ILE A 550 27.23 -7.24 -26.05
N ASP A 551 26.83 -6.03 -25.59
CA ASP A 551 27.76 -4.95 -25.31
C ASP A 551 28.40 -5.04 -23.92
N LYS A 552 27.90 -5.97 -23.08
CA LYS A 552 28.31 -6.14 -21.68
C LYS A 552 28.21 -4.81 -20.91
N LYS A 553 27.16 -4.05 -21.17
CA LYS A 553 26.95 -2.70 -20.65
C LYS A 553 25.58 -2.60 -19.96
N CYS A 554 25.54 -1.95 -18.81
CA CYS A 554 24.32 -1.53 -18.12
C CYS A 554 24.20 -0.01 -18.21
N ARG A 555 23.20 0.54 -18.91
CA ARG A 555 22.99 2.00 -19.05
C ARG A 555 22.85 2.70 -17.69
N ALA A 556 22.14 2.07 -16.77
CA ALA A 556 21.90 2.59 -15.43
C ALA A 556 23.11 2.44 -14.48
N GLY A 557 24.16 1.71 -14.89
CA GLY A 557 25.35 1.50 -14.07
C GLY A 557 25.12 0.72 -12.77
N VAL A 558 23.94 0.09 -12.57
CA VAL A 558 23.60 -0.61 -11.33
C VAL A 558 24.09 -2.06 -11.29
N CYS A 559 24.22 -2.70 -12.48
CA CYS A 559 24.72 -4.06 -12.60
C CYS A 559 26.24 -4.08 -12.37
N SER A 560 26.67 -4.44 -11.17
CA SER A 560 28.06 -4.31 -10.72
C SER A 560 29.08 -4.94 -11.68
N ASN A 561 28.76 -6.11 -12.24
CA ASN A 561 29.64 -6.82 -13.15
C ASN A 561 29.72 -6.21 -14.56
N LEU A 562 28.83 -5.29 -14.91
CA LEU A 562 28.78 -4.59 -16.18
C LEU A 562 29.30 -3.15 -16.11
N ARG A 563 29.70 -2.69 -14.92
CA ARG A 563 30.30 -1.36 -14.76
C ARG A 563 31.69 -1.31 -15.41
N VAL A 564 31.94 -0.27 -16.16
CA VAL A 564 33.28 0.03 -16.71
C VAL A 564 33.86 1.17 -15.90
N PHE A 565 34.95 0.89 -15.17
CA PHE A 565 35.63 1.90 -14.37
C PHE A 565 36.60 2.68 -15.24
N LYS A 566 36.54 4.01 -15.16
CA LYS A 566 37.41 4.94 -15.88
C LYS A 566 38.02 5.97 -14.94
N ILE A 567 39.10 6.56 -15.35
CA ILE A 567 39.75 7.68 -14.66
C ILE A 567 39.72 8.89 -15.57
N ASP A 568 39.12 9.97 -15.12
CA ASP A 568 39.10 11.26 -15.78
C ASP A 568 40.53 11.85 -15.78
N PRO A 569 41.18 12.01 -16.92
CA PRO A 569 42.56 12.48 -16.95
C PRO A 569 42.70 13.94 -16.52
N GLU A 570 41.67 14.76 -16.64
CA GLU A 570 41.71 16.18 -16.23
C GLU A 570 41.65 16.33 -14.71
N LYS A 571 40.84 15.48 -14.05
CA LYS A 571 40.71 15.47 -12.58
C LYS A 571 41.82 14.67 -11.89
N CYS A 572 42.44 13.74 -12.59
CA CYS A 572 43.46 12.85 -12.01
C CYS A 572 44.79 13.59 -11.75
N LYS A 573 45.18 13.72 -10.50
CA LYS A 573 46.47 14.33 -10.13
C LYS A 573 47.65 13.34 -10.03
N GLY A 574 47.45 12.09 -10.42
CA GLY A 574 48.52 11.08 -10.40
C GLY A 574 49.03 10.72 -9.00
N CYS A 575 48.20 10.74 -7.98
CA CYS A 575 48.56 10.48 -6.59
C CYS A 575 48.81 9.01 -6.25
N SER A 576 48.54 8.09 -7.13
CA SER A 576 48.67 6.61 -7.02
C SER A 576 47.77 5.94 -5.95
N LYS A 577 46.91 6.67 -5.24
CA LYS A 577 46.12 6.12 -4.13
C LYS A 577 45.17 5.01 -4.59
N CYS A 578 44.48 5.20 -5.73
CA CYS A 578 43.61 4.18 -6.32
C CYS A 578 44.39 2.91 -6.76
N ALA A 579 45.59 3.06 -7.34
CA ALA A 579 46.41 1.91 -7.75
C ALA A 579 46.93 1.12 -6.56
N LYS A 580 47.35 1.79 -5.47
CA LYS A 580 47.83 1.13 -4.22
C LYS A 580 46.73 0.33 -3.52
N ASN A 581 45.47 0.76 -3.65
CA ASN A 581 44.32 0.08 -3.02
C ASN A 581 43.61 -0.88 -3.98
N CYS A 582 44.14 -1.09 -5.20
CA CYS A 582 43.56 -2.04 -6.14
C CYS A 582 43.99 -3.49 -5.80
N PRO A 583 43.09 -4.38 -5.36
CA PRO A 583 43.48 -5.73 -4.92
C PRO A 583 43.99 -6.61 -6.05
N VAL A 584 43.71 -6.28 -7.31
CA VAL A 584 44.11 -7.04 -8.49
C VAL A 584 45.12 -6.31 -9.38
N ASN A 585 45.66 -5.18 -8.92
CA ASN A 585 46.61 -4.36 -9.66
C ASN A 585 46.15 -3.98 -11.09
N ALA A 586 44.86 -3.74 -11.28
CA ALA A 586 44.26 -3.35 -12.54
C ALA A 586 44.52 -1.88 -12.90
N ILE A 587 45.11 -1.08 -12.00
CA ILE A 587 45.30 0.36 -12.22
C ILE A 587 46.79 0.66 -12.34
N THR A 588 47.16 1.23 -13.49
CA THR A 588 48.56 1.51 -13.87
C THR A 588 48.73 2.98 -14.22
N GLY A 589 49.91 3.53 -14.01
CA GLY A 589 50.24 4.92 -14.33
C GLY A 589 51.56 5.37 -13.70
N LYS A 590 51.96 6.62 -13.98
CA LYS A 590 53.13 7.26 -13.34
C LYS A 590 52.69 8.33 -12.38
N ILE A 591 53.41 8.49 -11.26
CA ILE A 591 53.18 9.57 -10.29
C ILE A 591 53.21 10.92 -11.01
N LYS A 592 52.26 11.81 -10.67
CA LYS A 592 52.04 13.13 -11.29
C LYS A 592 51.52 13.06 -12.75
N SER A 593 51.13 11.89 -13.25
CA SER A 593 50.44 11.71 -14.53
C SER A 593 49.13 10.95 -14.30
N PRO A 594 48.13 11.11 -15.17
CA PRO A 594 46.88 10.35 -15.05
C PRO A 594 47.12 8.84 -15.06
N PHE A 595 46.40 8.12 -14.21
CA PHE A 595 46.38 6.65 -14.17
C PHE A 595 45.31 6.12 -15.12
N THR A 596 45.43 4.86 -15.52
CA THR A 596 44.47 4.14 -16.36
C THR A 596 44.04 2.83 -15.68
N ILE A 597 42.80 2.39 -15.96
CA ILE A 597 42.26 1.14 -15.44
C ILE A 597 42.20 0.11 -16.60
N ASP A 598 42.81 -1.03 -16.37
CA ASP A 598 42.67 -2.20 -17.24
C ASP A 598 41.39 -2.95 -16.83
N ASN A 599 40.31 -2.71 -17.60
CA ASN A 599 39.01 -3.32 -17.28
C ASN A 599 38.98 -4.83 -17.51
N SER A 600 39.95 -5.41 -18.23
CA SER A 600 40.06 -6.87 -18.35
C SER A 600 40.54 -7.57 -17.07
N LYS A 601 41.27 -6.83 -16.21
CA LYS A 601 41.77 -7.29 -14.91
C LYS A 601 40.89 -6.80 -13.76
N CYS A 602 40.04 -5.79 -13.99
CA CYS A 602 39.26 -5.15 -12.95
C CYS A 602 38.14 -6.08 -12.44
N ILE A 603 38.14 -6.37 -11.15
CA ILE A 603 37.07 -7.15 -10.47
C ILE A 603 35.88 -6.27 -10.04
N LYS A 604 35.84 -5.01 -10.45
CA LYS A 604 34.72 -4.08 -10.28
C LYS A 604 34.30 -3.84 -8.81
N CYS A 605 35.23 -3.91 -7.86
CA CYS A 605 35.00 -3.81 -6.43
C CYS A 605 34.69 -2.38 -5.91
N GLY A 606 34.90 -1.33 -6.71
CA GLY A 606 34.63 0.06 -6.33
C GLY A 606 35.72 0.75 -5.48
N SER A 607 36.68 0.03 -4.92
CA SER A 607 37.70 0.56 -3.99
C SER A 607 38.48 1.77 -4.56
N CYS A 608 38.65 1.85 -5.86
CA CYS A 608 39.32 2.99 -6.49
C CYS A 608 38.49 4.28 -6.46
N ILE A 609 37.15 4.21 -6.48
CA ILE A 609 36.26 5.37 -6.32
C ILE A 609 36.35 5.88 -4.90
N ASP A 610 36.16 4.99 -3.90
CA ASP A 610 36.15 5.31 -2.49
C ASP A 610 37.48 5.95 -2.02
N ASN A 611 38.57 5.54 -2.66
CA ASN A 611 39.92 6.02 -2.31
C ASN A 611 40.39 7.21 -3.15
N CYS A 612 39.60 7.72 -4.12
CA CYS A 612 40.03 8.85 -4.95
C CYS A 612 39.65 10.20 -4.31
N PRO A 613 40.62 10.96 -3.72
CA PRO A 613 40.30 12.24 -3.06
C PRO A 613 39.93 13.36 -4.05
N PHE A 614 40.11 13.13 -5.36
CA PHE A 614 39.86 14.12 -6.40
C PHE A 614 38.59 13.83 -7.21
N GLY A 615 37.85 12.79 -6.86
CA GLY A 615 36.67 12.37 -7.63
C GLY A 615 36.96 12.06 -9.11
N ALA A 616 38.21 11.65 -9.42
CA ALA A 616 38.64 11.38 -10.79
C ALA A 616 38.25 9.99 -11.30
N VAL A 617 37.88 9.06 -10.41
CA VAL A 617 37.43 7.71 -10.80
C VAL A 617 35.91 7.71 -10.89
N TYR A 618 35.38 7.23 -11.98
CA TYR A 618 33.94 7.14 -12.23
C TYR A 618 33.59 5.82 -12.96
N THR A 619 32.31 5.52 -13.05
CA THR A 619 31.77 4.35 -13.77
C THR A 619 30.92 4.80 -14.94
N GLU A 620 31.03 4.06 -16.04
CA GLU A 620 30.11 4.09 -17.18
C GLU A 620 29.34 2.77 -17.27
#